data_8e2a4a96dc1f4b70a9572d62e29663ce
#
_entry.id   8e2a4a96dc1f4b70a9572d62e29663ce
#
_cell.length_a   1.000
_cell.length_b   1.000
_cell.length_c   1.000
_cell.angle_alpha   90.00
_cell.angle_beta   90.00
_cell.angle_gamma   90.00
#
_symmetry.space_group_name_H-M   'P 1'
#
loop_
_entity.id
_entity.type
_entity.pdbx_description
1 polymer ?
#
loop_
_entity_poly.entity_id
_entity_poly.type
_entity_poly.pdbx_seq_one_letter_code
_entity_poly.pdbx_strand_id
1 'polypeptide(L)'
;MCSSDLWRRAGAEWRDAKALPPAELSLLSAVLRAVQADITTLAVDAIVNAANRSLLGGGGVDGAIHRAAGPELLAECRTLGGCETGEAKITRGYRLPAKHVIHTVGPVWSGGGDGEPALLASCYRRSIEIAAAHGLRSIAFPSISTGIYGYPKDKAVVVALASVRGALAARPLEEVVFCCFSASDLSLYQRRLEAKGG
;
A
#
# COMPACT_ATOMS: atom_id res chain seq x y z
N MET A 1 -35.87 -10.91 8.91
CA MET A 1 -35.80 -9.45 8.69
C MET A 1 -34.77 -9.23 7.60
N CYS A 2 -35.19 -8.63 6.48
CA CYS A 2 -34.42 -8.61 5.24
C CYS A 2 -33.31 -7.55 5.29
N SER A 3 -32.13 -7.89 4.76
CA SER A 3 -30.89 -7.07 4.73
C SER A 3 -31.03 -5.69 4.08
N SER A 4 -32.18 -5.41 3.44
CA SER A 4 -32.47 -4.15 2.72
C SER A 4 -32.86 -2.97 3.62
N ASP A 5 -33.24 -3.21 4.87
CA ASP A 5 -33.70 -2.14 5.77
C ASP A 5 -32.56 -1.44 6.50
N LEU A 6 -31.39 -2.08 6.60
CA LEU A 6 -30.19 -1.48 7.17
C LEU A 6 -29.62 -0.35 6.26
N TRP A 7 -29.75 -0.49 4.94
CA TRP A 7 -29.23 0.49 3.99
C TRP A 7 -30.07 1.78 3.87
N ARG A 8 -31.37 1.70 4.19
CA ARG A 8 -32.24 2.88 4.15
C ARG A 8 -32.08 3.83 5.33
N ARG A 9 -31.60 3.32 6.47
CA ARG A 9 -31.26 4.15 7.64
C ARG A 9 -29.90 4.83 7.53
N ALA A 10 -28.96 4.24 6.78
CA ALA A 10 -27.62 4.81 6.56
C ALA A 10 -27.57 5.96 5.53
N GLY A 11 -28.62 6.15 4.72
CA GLY A 11 -28.63 7.13 3.63
C GLY A 11 -28.75 8.60 4.03
N ALA A 12 -28.98 8.92 5.30
CA ALA A 12 -29.17 10.30 5.78
C ALA A 12 -27.95 10.94 6.46
N GLU A 13 -26.92 10.17 6.83
CA GLU A 13 -25.87 10.64 7.74
C GLU A 13 -24.44 10.60 7.18
N TRP A 14 -24.25 10.43 5.88
CA TRP A 14 -22.91 10.40 5.26
C TRP A 14 -22.17 11.76 5.26
N ARG A 15 -22.75 12.82 5.79
CA ARG A 15 -22.12 14.14 5.81
C ARG A 15 -21.22 14.37 7.02
N ASP A 16 -21.29 13.53 8.06
CA ASP A 16 -20.51 13.65 9.29
C ASP A 16 -19.71 12.37 9.62
N ALA A 17 -18.99 11.82 8.66
CA ALA A 17 -18.09 10.67 8.87
C ALA A 17 -16.93 10.95 9.86
N LYS A 18 -16.94 12.10 10.53
CA LYS A 18 -16.04 12.44 11.64
C LYS A 18 -16.50 11.93 13.02
N ALA A 19 -17.65 11.31 13.10
CA ALA A 19 -18.31 11.01 14.39
C ALA A 19 -18.64 9.54 14.65
N LEU A 20 -18.13 8.57 13.87
CA LEU A 20 -18.29 7.17 14.25
C LEU A 20 -17.30 6.82 15.36
N PRO A 21 -17.78 6.23 16.48
CA PRO A 21 -16.88 5.78 17.54
C PRO A 21 -15.93 4.69 17.02
N PRO A 22 -14.69 4.60 17.55
CA PRO A 22 -13.67 3.64 17.08
C PRO A 22 -14.13 2.18 17.04
N ALA A 23 -15.14 1.82 17.82
CA ALA A 23 -15.73 0.46 17.86
C ALA A 23 -16.61 0.14 16.64
N GLU A 24 -17.22 1.13 15.98
CA GLU A 24 -18.02 0.90 14.76
C GLU A 24 -17.17 0.89 13.49
N LEU A 25 -16.04 1.62 13.47
CA LEU A 25 -15.05 1.50 12.40
C LEU A 25 -14.42 0.10 12.34
N SER A 26 -14.37 -0.62 13.45
CA SER A 26 -13.84 -1.99 13.55
C SER A 26 -14.70 -3.06 12.86
N LEU A 27 -15.93 -2.72 12.46
CA LEU A 27 -16.87 -3.66 11.80
C LEU A 27 -16.84 -3.57 10.27
N LEU A 28 -16.17 -2.57 9.69
CA LEU A 28 -15.96 -2.47 8.26
C LEU A 28 -14.63 -3.14 7.90
N SER A 29 -14.71 -4.36 7.40
CA SER A 29 -13.53 -5.02 6.80
C SER A 29 -12.97 -4.12 5.70
N ALA A 30 -11.67 -3.83 5.75
CA ALA A 30 -11.00 -3.07 4.70
C ALA A 30 -11.28 -3.67 3.32
N VAL A 31 -11.60 -2.82 2.35
CA VAL A 31 -11.73 -3.25 0.96
C VAL A 31 -10.33 -3.52 0.40
N LEU A 32 -10.06 -4.77 0.06
CA LEU A 32 -8.84 -5.15 -0.65
C LEU A 32 -9.16 -5.40 -2.12
N ARG A 33 -8.54 -4.66 -3.01
CA ARG A 33 -8.71 -4.85 -4.45
C ARG A 33 -7.37 -4.79 -5.19
N ALA A 34 -7.31 -5.43 -6.34
CA ALA A 34 -6.19 -5.34 -7.26
C ALA A 34 -6.63 -4.65 -8.55
N VAL A 35 -5.78 -3.79 -9.09
CA VAL A 35 -6.03 -3.06 -10.33
C VAL A 35 -4.78 -3.03 -11.19
N GLN A 36 -4.96 -3.02 -12.52
CA GLN A 36 -3.86 -2.67 -13.42
C GLN A 36 -3.97 -1.17 -13.73
N ALA A 37 -3.02 -0.41 -13.24
CA ALA A 37 -3.00 1.05 -13.40
C ALA A 37 -1.58 1.61 -13.25
N ASP A 38 -1.41 2.88 -13.62
CA ASP A 38 -0.26 3.67 -13.19
C ASP A 38 -0.52 4.19 -11.78
N ILE A 39 0.31 3.77 -10.81
CA ILE A 39 0.15 4.14 -9.41
C ILE A 39 0.21 5.65 -9.17
N THR A 40 0.90 6.38 -10.06
CA THR A 40 1.03 7.85 -9.96
C THR A 40 -0.26 8.59 -10.26
N THR A 41 -1.27 7.91 -10.82
CA THR A 41 -2.58 8.49 -11.16
C THR A 41 -3.65 8.22 -10.12
N LEU A 42 -3.36 7.41 -9.10
CA LEU A 42 -4.35 6.99 -8.11
C LEU A 42 -4.62 8.08 -7.06
N ALA A 43 -5.89 8.44 -6.92
CA ALA A 43 -6.36 9.42 -5.94
C ALA A 43 -6.69 8.76 -4.59
N VAL A 44 -5.69 8.14 -3.97
CA VAL A 44 -5.74 7.56 -2.62
C VAL A 44 -5.06 8.48 -1.61
N ASP A 45 -5.20 8.23 -0.31
CA ASP A 45 -4.51 9.05 0.70
C ASP A 45 -2.99 8.88 0.63
N ALA A 46 -2.49 7.65 0.39
CA ALA A 46 -1.08 7.40 0.15
C ALA A 46 -0.84 6.37 -0.95
N ILE A 47 0.17 6.60 -1.78
CA ILE A 47 0.79 5.56 -2.60
C ILE A 47 2.09 5.10 -1.96
N VAL A 48 2.43 3.82 -2.11
CA VAL A 48 3.70 3.28 -1.66
C VAL A 48 4.71 3.31 -2.79
N ASN A 49 5.91 3.75 -2.49
CA ASN A 49 7.06 3.72 -3.38
C ASN A 49 7.98 2.55 -3.00
N ALA A 50 8.27 1.66 -3.95
CA ALA A 50 9.33 0.67 -3.82
C ALA A 50 10.67 1.35 -4.10
N ALA A 51 11.23 1.98 -3.07
CA ALA A 51 12.43 2.78 -3.11
C ALA A 51 13.70 1.95 -2.91
N ASN A 52 14.85 2.54 -3.20
CA ASN A 52 16.14 2.07 -2.73
C ASN A 52 16.50 2.70 -1.37
N ARG A 53 17.57 2.23 -0.73
CA ARG A 53 17.98 2.69 0.61
C ARG A 53 18.32 4.18 0.69
N SER A 54 18.71 4.82 -0.41
CA SER A 54 19.03 6.25 -0.41
C SER A 54 17.77 7.13 -0.38
N LEU A 55 16.63 6.65 -0.85
CA LEU A 55 15.38 7.38 -1.10
C LEU A 55 15.51 8.53 -2.12
N LEU A 56 16.59 8.57 -2.89
CA LEU A 56 16.89 9.68 -3.78
C LEU A 56 16.44 9.44 -5.24
N GLY A 57 15.49 8.54 -5.42
CA GLY A 57 14.99 8.17 -6.75
C GLY A 57 15.80 7.03 -7.36
N GLY A 58 15.30 6.51 -8.47
CA GLY A 58 15.89 5.39 -9.20
C GLY A 58 15.12 5.07 -10.45
N GLY A 59 15.11 3.79 -10.84
CA GLY A 59 14.36 3.29 -11.99
C GLY A 59 12.96 2.78 -11.63
N GLY A 60 12.24 2.29 -12.61
CA GLY A 60 10.93 1.66 -12.41
C GLY A 60 9.90 2.58 -11.76
N VAL A 61 9.13 2.05 -10.81
CA VAL A 61 8.08 2.79 -10.11
C VAL A 61 8.65 3.96 -9.30
N ASP A 62 9.83 3.81 -8.71
CA ASP A 62 10.51 4.88 -7.96
C ASP A 62 10.76 6.11 -8.85
N GLY A 63 11.35 5.90 -10.01
CA GLY A 63 11.56 6.97 -10.99
C GLY A 63 10.27 7.59 -11.51
N ALA A 64 9.23 6.78 -11.73
CA ALA A 64 7.92 7.28 -12.17
C ALA A 64 7.28 8.19 -11.11
N ILE A 65 7.30 7.78 -9.84
CA ILE A 65 6.76 8.56 -8.72
C ILE A 65 7.52 9.88 -8.58
N HIS A 66 8.86 9.85 -8.59
CA HIS A 66 9.66 11.07 -8.48
C HIS A 66 9.40 12.05 -9.63
N ARG A 67 9.28 11.56 -10.87
CA ARG A 67 8.93 12.43 -12.02
C ARG A 67 7.55 13.05 -11.90
N ALA A 68 6.56 12.26 -11.51
CA ALA A 68 5.17 12.73 -11.39
C ALA A 68 4.99 13.70 -10.22
N ALA A 69 5.65 13.45 -9.08
CA ALA A 69 5.57 14.29 -7.90
C ALA A 69 6.28 15.63 -8.05
N GLY A 70 7.30 15.70 -8.90
CA GLY A 70 8.13 16.89 -9.07
C GLY A 70 9.33 16.95 -8.13
N PRO A 71 10.20 17.99 -8.28
CA PRO A 71 11.47 18.08 -7.59
C PRO A 71 11.35 18.24 -6.07
N GLU A 72 10.22 18.71 -5.59
CA GLU A 72 9.95 18.91 -4.17
C GLU A 72 9.96 17.58 -3.39
N LEU A 73 9.53 16.47 -4.03
CA LEU A 73 9.59 15.15 -3.42
C LEU A 73 11.04 14.74 -3.14
N LEU A 74 11.93 14.94 -4.08
CA LEU A 74 13.36 14.64 -3.90
C LEU A 74 13.98 15.52 -2.81
N ALA A 75 13.59 16.79 -2.73
CA ALA A 75 14.06 17.71 -1.70
C ALA A 75 13.65 17.23 -0.30
N GLU A 76 12.40 16.79 -0.12
CA GLU A 76 11.95 16.21 1.16
C GLU A 76 12.65 14.88 1.45
N CYS A 77 12.79 13.97 0.48
CA CYS A 77 13.47 12.69 0.66
C CYS A 77 14.92 12.85 1.16
N ARG A 78 15.64 13.88 0.70
CA ARG A 78 17.00 14.18 1.19
C ARG A 78 17.05 14.42 2.70
N THR A 79 16.00 15.00 3.28
CA THR A 79 15.93 15.29 4.72
C THR A 79 15.73 14.02 5.56
N LEU A 80 15.26 12.92 4.93
CA LEU A 80 14.97 11.67 5.63
C LEU A 80 16.23 10.85 5.95
N GLY A 81 17.37 11.10 5.29
CA GLY A 81 18.63 10.42 5.56
C GLY A 81 18.64 8.93 5.18
N GLY A 82 17.87 8.55 4.15
CA GLY A 82 17.75 7.16 3.70
C GLY A 82 16.77 6.33 4.53
N CYS A 83 16.68 5.01 4.20
CA CYS A 83 15.78 4.06 4.85
C CYS A 83 16.38 2.65 4.78
N GLU A 84 16.28 1.89 5.86
CA GLU A 84 16.77 0.51 5.90
C GLU A 84 15.81 -0.46 5.20
N THR A 85 16.34 -1.59 4.73
CA THR A 85 15.51 -2.65 4.13
C THR A 85 14.49 -3.19 5.13
N GLY A 86 13.24 -3.29 4.71
CA GLY A 86 12.12 -3.69 5.56
C GLY A 86 11.44 -2.54 6.31
N GLU A 87 12.02 -1.34 6.30
CA GLU A 87 11.48 -0.14 6.92
C GLU A 87 10.75 0.77 5.90
N ALA A 88 10.05 1.78 6.43
CA ALA A 88 9.34 2.74 5.61
C ALA A 88 9.38 4.16 6.21
N LYS A 89 9.26 5.18 5.34
CA LYS A 89 9.19 6.60 5.71
C LYS A 89 8.13 7.30 4.85
N ILE A 90 7.52 8.36 5.35
CA ILE A 90 6.45 9.07 4.67
C ILE A 90 6.90 10.48 4.27
N THR A 91 6.41 10.94 3.12
CA THR A 91 6.53 12.30 2.59
C THR A 91 5.17 12.80 2.10
N ARG A 92 5.10 14.06 1.72
CA ARG A 92 3.99 14.60 0.94
C ARG A 92 3.99 14.03 -0.49
N GLY A 93 2.80 14.07 -1.14
CA GLY A 93 2.63 13.63 -2.54
C GLY A 93 2.94 14.71 -3.58
N TYR A 94 3.00 15.99 -3.16
CA TYR A 94 3.25 17.15 -4.02
C TYR A 94 2.32 17.22 -5.23
N ARG A 95 2.81 17.00 -6.46
CA ARG A 95 2.01 17.07 -7.70
C ARG A 95 1.21 15.81 -7.98
N LEU A 96 1.36 14.77 -7.16
CA LEU A 96 0.57 13.55 -7.28
C LEU A 96 -0.88 13.78 -6.83
N PRO A 97 -1.86 13.03 -7.39
CA PRO A 97 -3.22 12.97 -6.83
C PRO A 97 -3.24 12.43 -5.40
N ALA A 98 -2.35 11.50 -5.07
CA ALA A 98 -2.17 10.98 -3.72
C ALA A 98 -1.59 12.05 -2.79
N LYS A 99 -2.12 12.18 -1.58
CA LYS A 99 -1.69 13.19 -0.60
C LYS A 99 -0.28 12.93 -0.05
N HIS A 100 0.10 11.65 0.02
CA HIS A 100 1.37 11.20 0.61
C HIS A 100 2.02 10.12 -0.25
N VAL A 101 3.35 9.99 -0.08
CA VAL A 101 4.12 8.85 -0.56
C VAL A 101 4.76 8.16 0.64
N ILE A 102 4.55 6.86 0.77
CA ILE A 102 5.23 6.03 1.77
C ILE A 102 6.34 5.28 1.05
N HIS A 103 7.58 5.64 1.32
CA HIS A 103 8.76 5.03 0.73
C HIS A 103 9.19 3.84 1.57
N THR A 104 9.19 2.64 0.99
CA THR A 104 9.67 1.42 1.65
C THR A 104 10.74 0.76 0.82
N VAL A 105 11.70 0.12 1.49
CA VAL A 105 12.85 -0.53 0.84
C VAL A 105 12.68 -2.04 0.93
N GLY A 106 12.31 -2.65 -0.18
CA GLY A 106 12.18 -4.10 -0.26
C GLY A 106 13.53 -4.82 -0.35
N PRO A 107 13.58 -6.12 0.00
CA PRO A 107 14.79 -6.92 -0.12
C PRO A 107 15.13 -7.25 -1.57
N VAL A 108 16.41 -7.42 -1.86
CA VAL A 108 16.91 -8.08 -3.06
C VAL A 108 16.76 -9.59 -2.85
N TRP A 109 16.23 -10.30 -3.85
CA TRP A 109 16.05 -11.74 -3.77
C TRP A 109 17.38 -12.48 -3.94
N SER A 110 17.74 -13.32 -2.99
CA SER A 110 18.94 -14.19 -3.01
C SER A 110 18.62 -15.67 -2.80
N GLY A 111 17.35 -16.06 -2.99
CA GLY A 111 16.94 -17.48 -2.87
C GLY A 111 15.94 -17.74 -1.75
N GLY A 112 15.67 -16.79 -0.89
CA GLY A 112 14.68 -16.86 0.20
C GLY A 112 15.25 -17.35 1.54
N GLY A 113 16.58 -17.54 1.61
CA GLY A 113 17.28 -18.01 2.82
C GLY A 113 17.80 -16.88 3.72
N ASP A 114 17.88 -15.65 3.22
CA ASP A 114 18.48 -14.51 3.92
C ASP A 114 17.43 -13.60 4.59
N GLY A 115 16.24 -14.15 4.90
CA GLY A 115 15.19 -13.42 5.59
C GLY A 115 14.33 -12.52 4.68
N GLU A 116 14.47 -12.62 3.35
CA GLU A 116 13.75 -11.78 2.40
C GLU A 116 12.22 -11.84 2.57
N PRO A 117 11.60 -13.00 2.87
CA PRO A 117 10.15 -13.03 3.12
C PRO A 117 9.74 -12.18 4.33
N ALA A 118 10.53 -12.19 5.40
CA ALA A 118 10.27 -11.39 6.60
C ALA A 118 10.49 -9.89 6.35
N LEU A 119 11.53 -9.55 5.59
CA LEU A 119 11.81 -8.16 5.19
C LEU A 119 10.71 -7.61 4.27
N LEU A 120 10.26 -8.40 3.28
CA LEU A 120 9.15 -8.02 2.42
C LEU A 120 7.85 -7.84 3.21
N ALA A 121 7.55 -8.76 4.14
CA ALA A 121 6.40 -8.65 5.04
C ALA A 121 6.47 -7.37 5.88
N SER A 122 7.66 -7.02 6.37
CA SER A 122 7.89 -5.79 7.13
C SER A 122 7.57 -4.54 6.29
N CYS A 123 7.94 -4.50 5.00
CA CYS A 123 7.61 -3.38 4.12
C CYS A 123 6.11 -3.08 4.09
N TYR A 124 5.28 -4.10 3.92
CA TYR A 124 3.82 -3.95 3.91
C TYR A 124 3.28 -3.54 5.28
N ARG A 125 3.72 -4.19 6.34
CA ARG A 125 3.30 -3.90 7.72
C ARG A 125 3.66 -2.47 8.12
N ARG A 126 4.92 -2.05 7.92
CA ARG A 126 5.39 -0.71 8.27
C ARG A 126 4.65 0.37 7.49
N SER A 127 4.35 0.13 6.22
CA SER A 127 3.57 1.07 5.41
C SER A 127 2.16 1.26 5.95
N ILE A 128 1.47 0.20 6.36
CA ILE A 128 0.13 0.29 6.96
C ILE A 128 0.19 0.96 8.34
N GLU A 129 1.18 0.64 9.17
CA GLU A 129 1.39 1.27 10.48
C GLU A 129 1.57 2.80 10.33
N ILE A 130 2.38 3.24 9.37
CA ILE A 130 2.60 4.66 9.08
C ILE A 130 1.32 5.32 8.58
N ALA A 131 0.61 4.69 7.63
CA ALA A 131 -0.65 5.22 7.12
C ALA A 131 -1.67 5.42 8.25
N ALA A 132 -1.85 4.42 9.10
CA ALA A 132 -2.77 4.49 10.24
C ALA A 132 -2.35 5.56 11.26
N ALA A 133 -1.05 5.67 11.57
CA ALA A 133 -0.51 6.69 12.49
C ALA A 133 -0.74 8.12 11.99
N HIS A 134 -0.83 8.31 10.67
CA HIS A 134 -1.14 9.60 10.04
C HIS A 134 -2.64 9.80 9.76
N GLY A 135 -3.52 8.91 10.24
CA GLY A 135 -4.96 9.00 10.04
C GLY A 135 -5.40 8.82 8.58
N LEU A 136 -4.57 8.16 7.76
CA LEU A 136 -4.89 7.89 6.36
C LEU A 136 -5.85 6.70 6.30
N ARG A 137 -6.76 6.73 5.32
CA ARG A 137 -7.83 5.72 5.17
C ARG A 137 -7.61 4.79 4.00
N SER A 138 -6.88 5.24 2.98
CA SER A 138 -6.62 4.47 1.77
C SER A 138 -5.15 4.47 1.39
N ILE A 139 -4.66 3.30 0.93
CA ILE A 139 -3.27 3.10 0.53
C ILE A 139 -3.20 2.24 -0.73
N ALA A 140 -2.26 2.56 -1.64
CA ALA A 140 -1.99 1.75 -2.81
C ALA A 140 -0.54 1.25 -2.83
N PHE A 141 -0.36 -0.05 -3.03
CA PHE A 141 0.93 -0.72 -3.09
C PHE A 141 1.31 -1.09 -4.52
N PRO A 142 2.55 -0.85 -4.95
CA PRO A 142 3.12 -1.50 -6.12
C PRO A 142 3.55 -2.93 -5.79
N SER A 143 4.02 -3.68 -6.77
CA SER A 143 4.64 -5.00 -6.56
C SER A 143 6.07 -4.82 -6.02
N ILE A 144 6.24 -4.75 -4.71
CA ILE A 144 7.52 -4.50 -4.04
C ILE A 144 8.52 -5.64 -4.34
N SER A 145 9.76 -5.30 -4.63
CA SER A 145 10.91 -6.20 -4.91
C SER A 145 10.80 -7.07 -6.16
N THR A 146 9.71 -7.06 -6.92
CA THR A 146 9.50 -8.00 -8.05
C THR A 146 10.09 -7.54 -9.38
N GLY A 147 10.61 -6.33 -9.46
CA GLY A 147 11.33 -5.79 -10.61
C GLY A 147 12.82 -6.16 -10.58
N ILE A 148 13.69 -5.17 -10.54
CA ILE A 148 15.15 -5.33 -10.54
C ILE A 148 15.65 -6.20 -9.37
N TYR A 149 14.96 -6.18 -8.22
CA TYR A 149 15.33 -6.98 -7.04
C TYR A 149 14.98 -8.47 -7.17
N GLY A 150 14.29 -8.88 -8.25
CA GLY A 150 14.13 -10.26 -8.68
C GLY A 150 13.31 -11.17 -7.78
N TYR A 151 12.53 -10.62 -6.83
CA TYR A 151 11.67 -11.44 -5.97
C TYR A 151 10.61 -12.16 -6.82
N PRO A 152 10.45 -13.50 -6.70
CA PRO A 152 9.46 -14.26 -7.49
C PRO A 152 8.04 -13.74 -7.22
N LYS A 153 7.33 -13.36 -8.29
CA LYS A 153 6.03 -12.67 -8.19
C LYS A 153 4.97 -13.49 -7.45
N ASP A 154 4.90 -14.78 -7.70
CA ASP A 154 3.97 -15.71 -7.05
C ASP A 154 4.18 -15.78 -5.54
N LYS A 155 5.44 -15.78 -5.08
CA LYS A 155 5.81 -15.74 -3.66
C LYS A 155 5.55 -14.36 -3.05
N ALA A 156 5.88 -13.29 -3.78
CA ALA A 156 5.68 -11.92 -3.32
C ALA A 156 4.20 -11.61 -3.04
N VAL A 157 3.28 -12.06 -3.90
CA VAL A 157 1.83 -11.88 -3.72
C VAL A 157 1.33 -12.58 -2.45
N VAL A 158 1.84 -13.77 -2.13
CA VAL A 158 1.48 -14.49 -0.88
C VAL A 158 1.88 -13.67 0.34
N VAL A 159 3.14 -13.20 0.36
CA VAL A 159 3.66 -12.37 1.45
C VAL A 159 2.86 -11.06 1.57
N ALA A 160 2.61 -10.37 0.44
CA ALA A 160 1.86 -9.13 0.42
C ALA A 160 0.48 -9.25 1.06
N LEU A 161 -0.32 -10.22 0.58
CA LEU A 161 -1.69 -10.41 1.07
C LEU A 161 -1.74 -10.85 2.54
N ALA A 162 -0.86 -11.76 2.95
CA ALA A 162 -0.79 -12.21 4.34
C ALA A 162 -0.40 -11.06 5.28
N SER A 163 0.62 -10.28 4.89
CA SER A 163 1.12 -9.16 5.70
C SER A 163 0.11 -8.02 5.82
N VAL A 164 -0.54 -7.66 4.71
CA VAL A 164 -1.58 -6.62 4.69
C VAL A 164 -2.76 -7.02 5.57
N ARG A 165 -3.28 -8.24 5.43
CA ARG A 165 -4.39 -8.74 6.27
C ARG A 165 -4.02 -8.75 7.76
N GLY A 166 -2.81 -9.21 8.10
CA GLY A 166 -2.32 -9.20 9.47
C GLY A 166 -2.19 -7.79 10.05
N ALA A 167 -1.67 -6.84 9.27
CA ALA A 167 -1.51 -5.46 9.70
C ALA A 167 -2.87 -4.75 9.87
N LEU A 168 -3.82 -4.98 8.98
CA LEU A 168 -5.17 -4.40 9.05
C LEU A 168 -5.96 -4.86 10.27
N ALA A 169 -5.70 -6.07 10.78
CA ALA A 169 -6.33 -6.55 12.01
C ALA A 169 -5.94 -5.69 13.24
N ALA A 170 -4.73 -5.14 13.25
CA ALA A 170 -4.23 -4.28 14.33
C ALA A 170 -4.38 -2.78 14.03
N ARG A 171 -4.40 -2.40 12.75
CA ARG A 171 -4.42 -1.02 12.25
C ARG A 171 -5.37 -0.92 11.06
N PRO A 172 -6.69 -0.82 11.28
CA PRO A 172 -7.67 -0.82 10.20
C PRO A 172 -7.53 0.41 9.30
N LEU A 173 -7.62 0.18 7.99
CA LEU A 173 -7.80 1.19 6.95
C LEU A 173 -9.10 0.87 6.22
N GLU A 174 -9.62 1.82 5.45
CA GLU A 174 -10.86 1.62 4.68
C GLU A 174 -10.58 0.86 3.37
N GLU A 175 -9.47 1.17 2.70
CA GLU A 175 -9.13 0.59 1.40
C GLU A 175 -7.64 0.33 1.25
N VAL A 176 -7.32 -0.85 0.69
CA VAL A 176 -5.98 -1.20 0.23
C VAL A 176 -6.03 -1.65 -1.23
N VAL A 177 -5.28 -0.96 -2.08
CA VAL A 177 -5.19 -1.23 -3.52
C VAL A 177 -3.84 -1.86 -3.83
N PHE A 178 -3.84 -3.03 -4.47
CA PHE A 178 -2.65 -3.61 -5.08
C PHE A 178 -2.59 -3.15 -6.53
N CYS A 179 -1.71 -2.20 -6.82
CA CYS A 179 -1.54 -1.60 -8.14
C CYS A 179 -0.53 -2.42 -8.96
N CYS A 180 -1.03 -3.14 -9.94
CA CYS A 180 -0.27 -4.04 -10.77
C CYS A 180 0.19 -3.35 -12.06
N PHE A 181 1.44 -3.60 -12.46
CA PHE A 181 1.99 -3.05 -13.70
C PHE A 181 1.47 -3.80 -14.93
N SER A 182 1.26 -5.13 -14.82
CA SER A 182 0.86 -5.98 -15.93
C SER A 182 -0.42 -6.78 -15.65
N ALA A 183 -1.09 -7.24 -16.70
CA ALA A 183 -2.25 -8.12 -16.59
C ALA A 183 -1.90 -9.46 -15.90
N SER A 184 -0.69 -9.97 -16.08
CA SER A 184 -0.23 -11.19 -15.41
C SER A 184 -0.10 -10.98 -13.90
N ASP A 185 0.41 -9.82 -13.46
CA ASP A 185 0.50 -9.47 -12.03
C ASP A 185 -0.91 -9.31 -11.44
N LEU A 186 -1.82 -8.62 -12.14
CA LEU A 186 -3.21 -8.50 -11.74
C LEU A 186 -3.87 -9.86 -11.51
N SER A 187 -3.70 -10.79 -12.47
CA SER A 187 -4.26 -12.14 -12.36
C SER A 187 -3.73 -12.92 -11.15
N LEU A 188 -2.48 -12.71 -10.75
CA LEU A 188 -1.92 -13.33 -9.53
C LEU A 188 -2.63 -12.85 -8.26
N TYR A 189 -2.88 -11.54 -8.16
CA TYR A 189 -3.61 -10.98 -7.01
C TYR A 189 -5.07 -11.39 -7.00
N GLN A 190 -5.78 -11.28 -8.13
CA GLN A 190 -7.20 -11.62 -8.23
C GLN A 190 -7.50 -13.05 -7.79
N ARG A 191 -6.79 -14.04 -8.34
CA ARG A 191 -6.95 -15.44 -7.94
C ARG A 191 -6.79 -15.69 -6.45
N ARG A 192 -5.91 -14.94 -5.77
CA ARG A 192 -5.66 -15.12 -4.33
C ARG A 192 -6.60 -14.30 -3.46
N LEU A 193 -7.15 -13.21 -3.97
CA LEU A 193 -8.20 -12.45 -3.27
C LEU A 193 -9.52 -13.22 -3.28
N GLU A 194 -9.88 -13.86 -4.41
CA GLU A 194 -11.09 -14.66 -4.58
C GLU A 194 -11.05 -15.98 -3.79
N ALA A 195 -9.89 -16.66 -3.73
CA ALA A 195 -9.73 -17.95 -3.06
C ALA A 195 -10.00 -17.92 -1.53
N LYS A 196 -10.21 -16.76 -0.91
CA LYS A 196 -10.52 -16.60 0.52
C LYS A 196 -11.91 -15.99 0.78
N GLY A 197 -12.75 -15.89 -0.23
CA GLY A 197 -14.15 -15.44 -0.13
C GLY A 197 -15.15 -16.60 -0.02
N GLY A 198 -14.67 -17.83 0.16
CA GLY A 198 -15.50 -19.02 0.37
C GLY A 198 -15.38 -19.55 1.79
#